data_1a48c66a765ca9261ef983680bd80c22
#
_entry.id   1a48c66a765ca9261ef983680bd80c22
#
_cell.length_a   1.000
_cell.length_b   1.000
_cell.length_c   1.000
_cell.angle_alpha   90.00
_cell.angle_beta   90.00
_cell.angle_gamma   90.00
#
_symmetry.space_group_name_H-M   'P 1'
#
loop_
_entity.id
_entity.type
_entity.pdbx_description
1 polymer ?
#
loop_
_entity_poly.entity_id
_entity_poly.type
_entity_poly.pdbx_seq_one_letter_code
_entity_poly.pdbx_strand_id
1 'polypeptide(L)'
;FMGSVNLAEVLLPEMVILDCDPFKDKEDMFDTMTRRFEEAGFVSDAKAYKRALEYRESLGPTYMGRFVAIPHGKCKEVLKPGIGFVRCKSPFLYESAGESGEVKYAFVLAISDNQEDDYHLRVLATLAGMLAHDEFLELLNQAANYEDLIQGIKALS
;
A
#
# COMPACT_ATOMS: atom_id res chain seq x y z
N PHE A 1 13.52 17.83 -9.34
CA PHE A 1 13.58 16.37 -9.26
C PHE A 1 13.47 15.92 -7.80
N MET A 2 12.47 15.12 -7.53
CA MET A 2 12.31 14.53 -6.20
C MET A 2 13.16 13.27 -6.10
N GLY A 3 13.91 13.15 -5.01
CA GLY A 3 14.68 11.93 -4.75
C GLY A 3 13.75 10.73 -4.61
N SER A 4 14.16 9.59 -5.15
CA SER A 4 13.41 8.35 -4.95
C SER A 4 13.58 7.83 -3.53
N VAL A 5 12.56 7.11 -3.08
CA VAL A 5 12.59 6.38 -1.82
C VAL A 5 13.11 4.97 -2.10
N ASN A 6 13.95 4.46 -1.22
CA ASN A 6 14.41 3.06 -1.33
C ASN A 6 13.32 2.14 -0.80
N LEU A 7 12.48 1.64 -1.70
CA LEU A 7 11.33 0.81 -1.33
C LEU A 7 11.76 -0.45 -0.56
N ALA A 8 12.89 -1.04 -0.92
CA ALA A 8 13.38 -2.24 -0.25
C ALA A 8 13.75 -2.01 1.22
N GLU A 9 14.11 -0.78 1.59
CA GLU A 9 14.43 -0.44 2.98
C GLU A 9 13.20 -0.12 3.82
N VAL A 10 12.18 0.47 3.20
CA VAL A 10 11.00 0.95 3.94
C VAL A 10 9.87 -0.07 4.01
N LEU A 11 9.90 -1.10 3.19
CA LEU A 11 8.90 -2.16 3.18
C LEU A 11 9.35 -3.28 4.12
N LEU A 12 8.87 -3.23 5.37
CA LEU A 12 9.32 -4.12 6.45
C LEU A 12 8.60 -5.46 6.44
N PRO A 13 9.23 -6.54 6.96
CA PRO A 13 8.60 -7.88 6.93
C PRO A 13 7.24 -7.93 7.60
N GLU A 14 7.07 -7.25 8.74
CA GLU A 14 5.81 -7.23 9.49
C GLU A 14 4.68 -6.51 8.73
N MET A 15 5.02 -5.77 7.67
CA MET A 15 4.07 -5.00 6.88
C MET A 15 3.76 -5.64 5.52
N VAL A 16 4.21 -6.88 5.30
CA VAL A 16 4.00 -7.59 4.02
C VAL A 16 3.16 -8.83 4.27
N ILE A 17 2.05 -8.93 3.56
CA ILE A 17 1.17 -10.11 3.59
C ILE A 17 1.14 -10.70 2.19
N LEU A 18 1.55 -11.95 2.07
CA LEU A 18 1.53 -12.67 0.79
C LEU A 18 0.50 -13.79 0.86
N ASP A 19 -0.15 -14.03 -0.28
CA ASP A 19 -1.05 -15.17 -0.48
C ASP A 19 -2.24 -15.25 0.47
N CYS A 20 -2.79 -14.09 0.85
CA CYS A 20 -4.03 -14.10 1.62
C CYS A 20 -5.21 -14.41 0.68
N ASP A 21 -6.32 -14.88 1.28
CA ASP A 21 -7.56 -15.07 0.53
C ASP A 21 -8.07 -13.71 0.04
N PRO A 22 -8.78 -13.67 -1.09
CA PRO A 22 -9.32 -12.41 -1.59
C PRO A 22 -10.22 -11.77 -0.53
N PHE A 23 -10.09 -10.46 -0.39
CA PHE A 23 -10.94 -9.72 0.53
C PHE A 23 -12.37 -9.68 0.00
N LYS A 24 -13.32 -9.60 0.91
CA LYS A 24 -14.72 -9.46 0.57
C LYS A 24 -14.98 -8.17 -0.22
N ASP A 25 -14.33 -7.09 0.21
CA ASP A 25 -14.42 -5.77 -0.39
C ASP A 25 -13.24 -4.91 0.09
N LYS A 26 -13.20 -3.66 -0.35
CA LYS A 26 -12.18 -2.69 0.06
C LYS A 26 -12.15 -2.49 1.56
N GLU A 27 -13.32 -2.42 2.19
CA GLU A 27 -13.43 -2.19 3.64
C GLU A 27 -12.80 -3.32 4.43
N ASP A 28 -12.98 -4.55 3.98
CA ASP A 28 -12.36 -5.74 4.59
C ASP A 28 -10.84 -5.64 4.53
N MET A 29 -10.29 -5.23 3.37
CA MET A 29 -8.85 -5.02 3.24
C MET A 29 -8.37 -3.90 4.18
N PHE A 30 -9.10 -2.80 4.27
CA PHE A 30 -8.75 -1.71 5.16
C PHE A 30 -8.74 -2.17 6.62
N ASP A 31 -9.71 -2.97 7.04
CA ASP A 31 -9.75 -3.53 8.40
C ASP A 31 -8.50 -4.35 8.70
N THR A 32 -8.10 -5.20 7.78
CA THR A 32 -6.92 -6.05 7.94
C THR A 32 -5.64 -5.22 8.01
N MET A 33 -5.47 -4.30 7.07
CA MET A 33 -4.22 -3.54 6.97
C MET A 33 -4.09 -2.50 8.08
N THR A 34 -5.17 -1.83 8.47
CA THR A 34 -5.10 -0.84 9.55
C THR A 34 -4.76 -1.49 10.90
N ARG A 35 -5.28 -2.69 11.16
CA ARG A 35 -4.88 -3.45 12.35
C ARG A 35 -3.39 -3.80 12.31
N ARG A 36 -2.89 -4.18 11.14
CA ARG A 36 -1.47 -4.50 10.98
C ARG A 36 -0.59 -3.27 11.27
N PHE A 37 -0.98 -2.10 10.78
CA PHE A 37 -0.28 -0.85 11.06
C PHE A 37 -0.30 -0.51 12.55
N GLU A 38 -1.41 -0.76 13.22
CA GLU A 38 -1.51 -0.53 14.67
C GLU A 38 -0.63 -1.50 15.45
N GLU A 39 -0.72 -2.79 15.14
CA GLU A 39 0.08 -3.82 15.79
C GLU A 39 1.59 -3.59 15.62
N ALA A 40 1.99 -3.07 14.46
CA ALA A 40 3.39 -2.80 14.16
C ALA A 40 3.88 -1.45 14.72
N GLY A 41 3.00 -0.68 15.37
CA GLY A 41 3.38 0.57 16.02
C GLY A 41 3.45 1.79 15.09
N PHE A 42 2.89 1.69 13.89
CA PHE A 42 2.87 2.83 12.95
C PHE A 42 1.73 3.79 13.23
N VAL A 43 0.60 3.29 13.72
CA VAL A 43 -0.54 4.14 14.06
C VAL A 43 -1.01 3.80 15.48
N SER A 44 -1.55 4.82 16.17
CA SER A 44 -2.06 4.65 17.54
C SER A 44 -3.51 4.17 17.58
N ASP A 45 -4.24 4.31 16.46
CA ASP A 45 -5.66 4.00 16.40
C ASP A 45 -6.02 3.55 14.98
N ALA A 46 -6.24 2.24 14.83
CA ALA A 46 -6.57 1.64 13.54
C ALA A 46 -7.86 2.21 12.95
N LYS A 47 -8.86 2.49 13.80
CA LYS A 47 -10.14 3.03 13.32
C LYS A 47 -10.00 4.44 12.77
N ALA A 48 -9.21 5.28 13.43
CA ALA A 48 -8.94 6.63 12.94
C ALA A 48 -8.20 6.59 11.61
N TYR A 49 -7.22 5.71 11.49
CA TYR A 49 -6.48 5.55 10.25
C TYR A 49 -7.39 5.02 9.13
N LYS A 50 -8.28 4.07 9.43
CA LYS A 50 -9.25 3.58 8.45
C LYS A 50 -10.14 4.71 7.94
N ARG A 51 -10.62 5.60 8.82
CA ARG A 51 -11.41 6.76 8.40
C ARG A 51 -10.61 7.66 7.44
N ALA A 52 -9.32 7.81 7.68
CA ALA A 52 -8.46 8.59 6.79
C ALA A 52 -8.32 7.94 5.41
N LEU A 53 -8.17 6.61 5.36
CA LEU A 53 -8.17 5.87 4.10
C LEU A 53 -9.49 6.05 3.35
N GLU A 54 -10.61 5.89 4.05
CA GLU A 54 -11.94 6.05 3.47
C GLU A 54 -12.18 7.46 2.95
N TYR A 55 -11.74 8.45 3.70
CA TYR A 55 -11.84 9.84 3.26
C TYR A 55 -11.09 10.07 1.95
N ARG A 56 -9.84 9.59 1.86
CA ARG A 56 -9.05 9.75 0.63
C ARG A 56 -9.73 9.06 -0.55
N GLU A 57 -10.28 7.86 -0.36
CA GLU A 57 -10.99 7.14 -1.41
C GLU A 57 -12.25 7.88 -1.88
N SER A 58 -12.89 8.62 -0.98
CA SER A 58 -14.08 9.42 -1.33
C SER A 58 -13.77 10.56 -2.30
N LEU A 59 -12.52 10.99 -2.35
CA LEU A 59 -12.06 12.05 -3.24
C LEU A 59 -11.74 11.53 -4.65
N GLY A 60 -11.64 10.24 -4.81
CA GLY A 60 -11.31 9.58 -6.05
C GLY A 60 -10.61 8.25 -5.78
N PRO A 61 -10.75 7.27 -6.67
CA PRO A 61 -10.19 5.96 -6.43
C PRO A 61 -8.67 5.97 -6.43
N THR A 62 -8.07 5.09 -5.62
CA THR A 62 -6.63 4.83 -5.65
C THR A 62 -6.31 3.57 -6.45
N TYR A 63 -7.28 3.04 -7.15
CA TYR A 63 -7.10 1.95 -8.11
C TYR A 63 -6.29 2.47 -9.30
N MET A 64 -5.20 1.76 -9.61
CA MET A 64 -4.24 2.19 -10.62
C MET A 64 -4.34 1.42 -11.94
N GLY A 65 -5.26 0.45 -12.05
CA GLY A 65 -5.25 -0.52 -13.12
C GLY A 65 -4.24 -1.64 -12.86
N ARG A 66 -4.22 -2.64 -13.71
CA ARG A 66 -3.26 -3.76 -13.66
C ARG A 66 -3.29 -4.49 -12.31
N PHE A 67 -4.48 -4.57 -11.70
CA PHE A 67 -4.72 -5.24 -10.41
C PHE A 67 -4.07 -4.55 -9.21
N VAL A 68 -3.69 -3.28 -9.31
CA VAL A 68 -2.98 -2.55 -8.25
C VAL A 68 -3.82 -1.42 -7.69
N ALA A 69 -3.82 -1.28 -6.36
CA ALA A 69 -4.33 -0.09 -5.67
C ALA A 69 -3.26 0.46 -4.74
N ILE A 70 -3.28 1.77 -4.53
CA ILE A 70 -2.36 2.45 -3.62
C ILE A 70 -3.18 3.31 -2.65
N PRO A 71 -3.98 2.69 -1.76
CA PRO A 71 -4.73 3.47 -0.77
C PRO A 71 -3.77 4.11 0.23
N HIS A 72 -4.11 5.34 0.63
CA HIS A 72 -3.30 6.06 1.62
C HIS A 72 -4.18 6.94 2.49
N GLY A 73 -3.73 7.18 3.71
CA GLY A 73 -4.46 7.97 4.68
C GLY A 73 -3.53 8.82 5.52
N LYS A 74 -3.95 10.06 5.78
CA LYS A 74 -3.20 11.03 6.55
C LYS A 74 -4.01 11.42 7.77
N CYS A 75 -3.46 11.22 8.95
CA CYS A 75 -4.11 11.63 10.19
C CYS A 75 -3.09 11.77 11.32
N LYS A 76 -3.52 12.45 12.39
CA LYS A 76 -2.65 12.70 13.55
C LYS A 76 -2.27 11.40 14.29
N GLU A 77 -3.08 10.35 14.13
CA GLU A 77 -2.85 9.07 14.78
C GLU A 77 -1.73 8.26 14.10
N VAL A 78 -1.24 8.71 12.97
CA VAL A 78 -0.05 8.11 12.35
C VAL A 78 1.18 8.59 13.12
N LEU A 79 1.82 7.67 13.84
CA LEU A 79 2.97 7.97 14.70
C LEU A 79 4.26 8.12 13.89
N LYS A 80 4.36 7.36 12.80
CA LYS A 80 5.48 7.43 11.86
C LYS A 80 5.00 6.99 10.48
N PRO A 81 5.57 7.53 9.40
CA PRO A 81 5.20 7.11 8.05
C PRO A 81 5.47 5.63 7.85
N GLY A 82 4.58 4.96 7.14
CA GLY A 82 4.75 3.54 6.88
C GLY A 82 4.13 3.13 5.56
N ILE A 83 4.59 2.00 5.06
CA ILE A 83 4.06 1.38 3.86
C ILE A 83 3.85 -0.10 4.12
N GLY A 84 2.69 -0.61 3.72
CA GLY A 84 2.38 -2.02 3.77
C GLY A 84 2.08 -2.56 2.39
N PHE A 85 2.26 -3.85 2.20
CA PHE A 85 1.95 -4.52 0.94
C PHE A 85 1.14 -5.77 1.23
N VAL A 86 0.07 -5.97 0.43
CA VAL A 86 -0.71 -7.20 0.49
C VAL A 86 -0.91 -7.75 -0.91
N ARG A 87 -0.72 -9.06 -1.04
CA ARG A 87 -1.02 -9.80 -2.26
C ARG A 87 -2.05 -10.86 -1.94
N CYS A 88 -3.17 -10.84 -2.67
CA CYS A 88 -4.22 -11.85 -2.57
C CYS A 88 -3.93 -12.99 -3.54
N LYS A 89 -4.46 -14.19 -3.24
CA LYS A 89 -4.35 -15.35 -4.13
C LYS A 89 -5.06 -15.12 -5.46
N SER A 90 -6.15 -14.35 -5.42
CA SER A 90 -6.92 -13.95 -6.60
C SER A 90 -7.46 -12.55 -6.41
N PRO A 91 -7.83 -11.84 -7.49
CA PRO A 91 -8.33 -10.48 -7.38
C PRO A 91 -9.68 -10.40 -6.66
N PHE A 92 -9.96 -9.25 -6.05
CA PHE A 92 -11.26 -8.92 -5.49
C PHE A 92 -11.74 -7.58 -6.06
N LEU A 93 -13.06 -7.36 -6.01
CA LEU A 93 -13.64 -6.12 -6.54
C LEU A 93 -13.36 -4.96 -5.59
N TYR A 94 -12.78 -3.90 -6.13
CA TYR A 94 -12.38 -2.69 -5.41
C TYR A 94 -13.20 -1.51 -5.96
N GLU A 95 -14.08 -0.96 -5.14
CA GLU A 95 -15.01 0.10 -5.56
C GLU A 95 -14.76 1.37 -4.77
N SER A 96 -14.60 2.49 -5.47
CA SER A 96 -14.39 3.81 -4.85
C SER A 96 -14.94 4.91 -5.75
N ALA A 97 -15.69 5.84 -5.16
CA ALA A 97 -16.14 7.04 -5.84
C ALA A 97 -16.85 6.77 -7.17
N GLY A 98 -17.66 5.72 -7.22
CA GLY A 98 -18.43 5.36 -8.42
C GLY A 98 -17.65 4.60 -9.48
N GLU A 99 -16.40 4.30 -9.24
CA GLU A 99 -15.56 3.51 -10.14
C GLU A 99 -15.19 2.19 -9.48
N SER A 100 -14.93 1.16 -10.28
CA SER A 100 -14.55 -0.15 -9.77
C SER A 100 -13.48 -0.78 -10.65
N GLY A 101 -12.71 -1.66 -10.03
CA GLY A 101 -11.70 -2.44 -10.72
C GLY A 101 -11.33 -3.64 -9.87
N GLU A 102 -10.58 -4.56 -10.43
CA GLU A 102 -10.12 -5.73 -9.70
C GLU A 102 -8.73 -5.48 -9.15
N VAL A 103 -8.52 -5.81 -7.86
CA VAL A 103 -7.26 -5.61 -7.17
C VAL A 103 -6.74 -6.93 -6.63
N LYS A 104 -5.49 -7.21 -6.89
CA LYS A 104 -4.75 -8.35 -6.33
C LYS A 104 -3.60 -7.88 -5.46
N TYR A 105 -3.06 -6.69 -5.75
CA TYR A 105 -1.91 -6.11 -5.06
C TYR A 105 -2.29 -4.74 -4.51
N ALA A 106 -2.00 -4.49 -3.24
CA ALA A 106 -2.21 -3.16 -2.68
C ALA A 106 -0.99 -2.71 -1.88
N PHE A 107 -0.55 -1.49 -2.17
CA PHE A 107 0.41 -0.77 -1.34
C PHE A 107 -0.39 0.22 -0.50
N VAL A 108 -0.35 0.08 0.81
CA VAL A 108 -1.13 0.89 1.73
C VAL A 108 -0.18 1.81 2.49
N LEU A 109 -0.43 3.12 2.45
CA LEU A 109 0.47 4.10 3.04
C LEU A 109 -0.18 4.80 4.23
N ALA A 110 0.59 4.90 5.33
CA ALA A 110 0.23 5.73 6.48
C ALA A 110 1.06 7.01 6.41
N ILE A 111 0.38 8.15 6.39
CA ILE A 111 0.97 9.46 6.24
C ILE A 111 0.77 10.25 7.52
N SER A 112 1.87 10.73 8.12
CA SER A 112 1.79 11.59 9.30
C SER A 112 1.36 13.00 8.90
N ASP A 113 0.40 13.57 9.60
CA ASP A 113 -0.01 14.95 9.35
C ASP A 113 0.93 15.97 9.99
N ASN A 114 1.87 15.52 10.83
CA ASN A 114 2.92 16.34 11.40
C ASN A 114 4.16 16.43 10.50
N GLN A 115 4.15 15.72 9.38
CA GLN A 115 5.29 15.67 8.49
C GLN A 115 5.32 16.93 7.60
N GLU A 116 6.36 17.71 7.71
CA GLU A 116 6.51 18.96 6.97
C GLU A 116 6.99 18.76 5.54
N ASP A 117 7.68 17.65 5.29
CA ASP A 117 8.18 17.35 3.95
C ASP A 117 7.13 16.59 3.14
N ASP A 118 7.43 16.37 1.89
CA ASP A 118 6.58 15.67 0.94
C ASP A 118 6.98 14.20 0.78
N TYR A 119 7.40 13.57 1.86
CA TYR A 119 7.87 12.20 1.84
C TYR A 119 6.88 11.24 1.17
N HIS A 120 5.59 11.36 1.51
CA HIS A 120 4.56 10.51 0.90
C HIS A 120 4.46 10.69 -0.61
N LEU A 121 4.71 11.89 -1.12
CA LEU A 121 4.72 12.15 -2.56
C LEU A 121 5.91 11.46 -3.24
N ARG A 122 7.04 11.39 -2.56
CA ARG A 122 8.21 10.68 -3.07
C ARG A 122 7.99 9.17 -3.09
N VAL A 123 7.30 8.64 -2.07
CA VAL A 123 6.91 7.22 -2.05
C VAL A 123 5.96 6.91 -3.21
N LEU A 124 4.93 7.74 -3.39
CA LEU A 124 3.98 7.56 -4.49
C LEU A 124 4.67 7.65 -5.85
N ALA A 125 5.59 8.60 -6.02
CA ALA A 125 6.33 8.75 -7.27
C ALA A 125 7.23 7.54 -7.53
N THR A 126 7.88 7.01 -6.50
CA THR A 126 8.70 5.81 -6.61
C THR A 126 7.86 4.61 -7.04
N LEU A 127 6.71 4.39 -6.37
CA LEU A 127 5.79 3.31 -6.73
C LEU A 127 5.27 3.46 -8.16
N ALA A 128 4.86 4.66 -8.55
CA ALA A 128 4.34 4.91 -9.90
C ALA A 128 5.41 4.60 -10.95
N GLY A 129 6.67 4.99 -10.69
CA GLY A 129 7.77 4.69 -11.59
C GLY A 129 8.03 3.19 -11.73
N MET A 130 7.99 2.45 -10.62
CA MET A 130 8.20 1.01 -10.63
C MET A 130 7.04 0.27 -11.30
N LEU A 131 5.80 0.69 -11.01
CA LEU A 131 4.60 0.08 -11.58
C LEU A 131 4.47 0.31 -13.10
N ALA A 132 5.23 1.24 -13.67
CA ALA A 132 5.27 1.43 -15.10
C ALA A 132 6.04 0.31 -15.83
N HIS A 133 6.78 -0.52 -15.09
CA HIS A 133 7.58 -1.61 -15.67
C HIS A 133 6.93 -2.96 -15.44
N ASP A 134 6.81 -3.75 -16.51
CA ASP A 134 6.23 -5.09 -16.45
C ASP A 134 6.99 -6.01 -15.50
N GLU A 135 8.31 -5.86 -15.42
CA GLU A 135 9.16 -6.67 -14.56
C GLU A 135 8.79 -6.51 -13.08
N PHE A 136 8.40 -5.30 -12.68
CA PHE A 136 7.97 -5.08 -11.30
C PHE A 136 6.64 -5.80 -11.01
N LEU A 137 5.71 -5.72 -11.95
CA LEU A 137 4.42 -6.42 -11.80
C LEU A 137 4.60 -7.94 -11.78
N GLU A 138 5.51 -8.45 -12.59
CA GLU A 138 5.86 -9.87 -12.55
C GLU A 138 6.45 -10.26 -11.20
N LEU A 139 7.32 -9.43 -10.64
CA LEU A 139 7.89 -9.65 -9.32
C LEU A 139 6.80 -9.70 -8.24
N LEU A 140 5.85 -8.77 -8.26
CA LEU A 140 4.74 -8.74 -7.30
C LEU A 140 3.92 -10.03 -7.37
N ASN A 141 3.75 -10.58 -8.58
CA ASN A 141 2.98 -11.78 -8.79
C ASN A 141 3.76 -13.05 -8.41
N GLN A 142 5.06 -13.09 -8.63
CA GLN A 142 5.86 -14.31 -8.57
C GLN A 142 6.67 -14.50 -7.29
N ALA A 143 6.92 -13.44 -6.54
CA ALA A 143 7.72 -13.54 -5.31
C ALA A 143 7.12 -14.60 -4.38
N ALA A 144 7.93 -15.59 -4.01
CA ALA A 144 7.47 -16.71 -3.19
C ALA A 144 7.39 -16.36 -1.70
N ASN A 145 8.18 -15.37 -1.27
CA ASN A 145 8.27 -14.96 0.13
C ASN A 145 8.78 -13.52 0.20
N TYR A 146 8.83 -12.99 1.42
CA TYR A 146 9.29 -11.63 1.66
C TYR A 146 10.70 -11.40 1.10
N GLU A 147 11.62 -12.33 1.35
CA GLU A 147 13.00 -12.17 0.91
C GLU A 147 13.12 -12.08 -0.60
N ASP A 148 12.38 -12.92 -1.34
CA ASP A 148 12.33 -12.85 -2.80
C ASP A 148 11.83 -11.50 -3.26
N LEU A 149 10.78 -10.97 -2.61
CA LEU A 149 10.22 -9.68 -2.95
C LEU A 149 11.24 -8.57 -2.77
N ILE A 150 11.92 -8.54 -1.63
CA ILE A 150 12.90 -7.49 -1.33
C ILE A 150 14.12 -7.58 -2.25
N GLN A 151 14.64 -8.78 -2.51
CA GLN A 151 15.77 -8.93 -3.42
C GLN A 151 15.40 -8.52 -4.85
N GLY A 152 14.19 -8.86 -5.28
CA GLY A 152 13.69 -8.44 -6.59
C GLY A 152 13.53 -6.93 -6.70
N ILE A 153 13.04 -6.28 -5.66
CA ILE A 153 12.93 -4.82 -5.62
C ILE A 153 14.32 -4.18 -5.73
N LYS A 154 15.29 -4.69 -4.98
CA LYS A 154 16.68 -4.19 -5.05
C LYS A 154 17.26 -4.33 -6.46
N ALA A 155 16.99 -5.44 -7.13
CA ALA A 155 17.49 -5.71 -8.47
C ALA A 155 16.89 -4.77 -9.52
N LEU A 156 15.68 -4.27 -9.30
CA LEU A 156 14.98 -3.37 -10.21
C LEU A 156 15.18 -1.89 -9.87
N SER A 157 15.83 -1.61 -8.77
CA SER A 157 16.03 -0.23 -8.30
C SER A 157 17.27 0.43 -8.90
#